data_13250ce120d0afe1d4ee584b0064489d
#
_entry.id   13250ce120d0afe1d4ee584b0064489d
#
_cell.length_a   1.000
_cell.length_b   1.000
_cell.length_c   1.000
_cell.angle_alpha   90.00
_cell.angle_beta   90.00
_cell.angle_gamma   90.00
#
_symmetry.space_group_name_H-M   'P 1'
#
loop_
_entity.id
_entity.type
_entity.pdbx_description
1 polymer ?
#
loop_
_entity_poly.entity_id
_entity_poly.type
_entity_poly.pdbx_seq_one_letter_code
_entity_poly.pdbx_strand_id
1 'polypeptide(L)'
;MRRRDLMRVPLWADGPIGVNLVKPEAIQSGGYIMVNGAWSIHGPSCCTDFIAINPAFSYKVTTQGVGWDVISFWTVDKEFISSPHIFGYQGCTDKEVSGSMIPENARYIRMNGKTEGKYTMSVVRIS
;
A
#
# COMPACT_ATOMS: atom_id res chain seq x y z
N MET A 1 -17.13 12.80 -21.31
CA MET A 1 -16.99 12.27 -20.67
C MET A 1 -17.20 12.04 -20.47
N ARG A 2 -17.10 11.75 -20.57
CA ARG A 2 -17.39 11.28 -20.09
C ARG A 2 -17.36 11.08 -19.28
N ARG A 3 -17.51 10.98 -19.04
CA ARG A 3 -17.48 10.54 -18.18
C ARG A 3 -17.23 9.65 -18.13
N ARG A 4 -16.90 9.10 -18.27
CA ARG A 4 -16.57 8.14 -18.04
C ARG A 4 -15.67 7.61 -18.15
N ASP A 5 -15.48 7.52 -18.56
CA ASP A 5 -14.53 6.95 -18.41
C ASP A 5 -13.68 7.08 -18.03
N LEU A 6 -13.43 7.41 -18.07
CA LEU A 6 -12.59 7.61 -17.49
C LEU A 6 -12.11 6.96 -16.88
N MET A 7 -11.96 6.68 -17.29
CA MET A 7 -11.70 5.99 -16.55
C MET A 7 -12.06 6.02 -15.31
N ARG A 8 -12.57 5.42 -15.08
CA ARG A 8 -13.35 5.64 -13.92
C ARG A 8 -12.77 4.90 -12.73
N VAL A 9 -12.59 5.62 -11.60
CA VAL A 9 -12.06 5.05 -10.36
C VAL A 9 -13.15 4.19 -9.71
N PRO A 10 -12.83 2.95 -9.28
CA PRO A 10 -13.79 2.13 -8.54
C PRO A 10 -14.25 2.81 -7.25
N LEU A 11 -15.50 2.57 -6.85
CA LEU A 11 -16.09 3.25 -5.69
C LEU A 11 -15.33 3.00 -4.39
N TRP A 12 -14.76 1.80 -4.21
CA TRP A 12 -14.01 1.50 -2.98
C TRP A 12 -12.72 2.32 -2.84
N ALA A 13 -12.22 2.86 -3.95
CA ALA A 13 -11.04 3.72 -3.93
C ALA A 13 -11.36 5.17 -3.58
N ASP A 14 -12.64 5.50 -3.42
CA ASP A 14 -13.11 6.82 -2.99
C ASP A 14 -13.45 6.81 -1.50
N GLY A 15 -12.79 5.96 -0.73
CA GLY A 15 -13.03 5.84 0.70
C GLY A 15 -12.83 7.14 1.45
N PRO A 16 -13.37 7.25 2.67
CA PRO A 16 -13.34 8.49 3.44
C PRO A 16 -11.92 8.92 3.84
N ILE A 17 -11.73 10.23 3.95
CA ILE A 17 -10.50 10.80 4.46
C ILE A 17 -10.41 10.51 5.97
N GLY A 18 -9.20 10.19 6.44
CA GLY A 18 -8.91 10.05 7.85
C GLY A 18 -9.20 8.68 8.46
N VAL A 19 -9.57 7.71 7.64
CA VAL A 19 -9.87 6.34 8.10
C VAL A 19 -8.71 5.42 7.73
N ASN A 20 -8.27 4.58 8.68
CA ASN A 20 -7.25 3.58 8.38
C ASN A 20 -7.84 2.49 7.48
N LEU A 21 -7.23 2.32 6.32
CA LEU A 21 -7.67 1.35 5.32
C LEU A 21 -7.06 -0.04 5.53
N VAL A 22 -6.10 -0.17 6.43
CA VAL A 22 -5.52 -1.48 6.78
C VAL A 22 -6.53 -2.27 7.62
N LYS A 23 -6.77 -3.51 7.21
CA LYS A 23 -7.60 -4.44 7.97
C LYS A 23 -6.69 -5.50 8.58
N PRO A 24 -6.42 -5.44 9.90
CA PRO A 24 -5.46 -6.37 10.51
C PRO A 24 -5.79 -7.84 10.30
N GLU A 25 -7.07 -8.19 10.24
CA GLU A 25 -7.52 -9.56 10.01
C GLU A 25 -7.19 -10.08 8.60
N ALA A 26 -6.90 -9.17 7.66
CA ALA A 26 -6.55 -9.53 6.29
C ALA A 26 -5.04 -9.46 6.03
N ILE A 27 -4.23 -9.21 7.07
CA ILE A 27 -2.78 -9.17 6.94
C ILE A 27 -2.25 -10.60 6.81
N GLN A 28 -1.42 -10.82 5.77
CA GLN A 28 -0.77 -12.09 5.53
C GLN A 28 0.57 -12.12 6.28
N SER A 29 0.71 -13.03 7.24
CA SER A 29 1.93 -13.18 8.04
C SER A 29 2.87 -14.22 7.44
N GLY A 30 4.14 -14.16 7.86
CA GLY A 30 5.12 -15.16 7.49
C GLY A 30 5.90 -14.83 6.22
N GLY A 31 5.83 -13.61 5.75
CA GLY A 31 6.58 -13.19 4.57
C GLY A 31 6.35 -11.73 4.21
N TYR A 32 6.88 -11.33 3.09
CA TYR A 32 6.78 -9.97 2.58
C TYR A 32 6.82 -9.97 1.06
N ILE A 33 6.42 -8.85 0.46
CA ILE A 33 6.53 -8.63 -0.99
C ILE A 33 7.92 -8.08 -1.29
N MET A 34 8.64 -8.77 -2.16
CA MET A 34 9.96 -8.35 -2.62
C MET A 34 9.86 -7.18 -3.60
N VAL A 35 11.00 -6.57 -3.90
CA VAL A 35 11.10 -5.44 -4.81
C VAL A 35 10.60 -5.77 -6.24
N ASN A 36 10.58 -7.04 -6.59
CA ASN A 36 10.06 -7.51 -7.89
C ASN A 36 8.60 -7.98 -7.83
N GLY A 37 7.92 -7.81 -6.70
CA GLY A 37 6.54 -8.19 -6.54
C GLY A 37 6.32 -9.63 -6.07
N ALA A 38 7.37 -10.43 -5.91
CA ALA A 38 7.24 -11.81 -5.48
C ALA A 38 7.12 -11.90 -3.95
N TRP A 39 6.40 -12.91 -3.49
CA TRP A 39 6.30 -13.23 -2.07
C TRP A 39 7.57 -13.95 -1.62
N SER A 40 8.13 -13.52 -0.49
CA SER A 40 9.29 -14.17 0.12
C SER A 40 8.94 -14.58 1.54
N ILE A 41 9.28 -15.83 1.89
CA ILE A 41 9.00 -16.36 3.23
C ILE A 41 9.96 -15.73 4.23
N HIS A 42 9.42 -15.15 5.31
CA HIS A 42 10.20 -14.57 6.39
C HIS A 42 9.31 -14.48 7.63
N GLY A 43 9.58 -15.30 8.64
CA GLY A 43 8.72 -15.46 9.81
C GLY A 43 8.27 -14.16 10.49
N PRO A 44 9.20 -13.21 10.80
CA PRO A 44 8.83 -11.98 11.50
C PRO A 44 8.10 -10.94 10.65
N SER A 45 7.95 -11.18 9.35
CA SER A 45 7.37 -10.21 8.43
C SER A 45 5.91 -10.51 8.12
N CYS A 46 5.21 -9.48 7.69
CA CYS A 46 3.83 -9.58 7.21
C CYS A 46 3.62 -8.56 6.09
N CYS A 47 2.50 -8.71 5.39
CA CYS A 47 2.11 -7.78 4.34
C CYS A 47 0.60 -7.59 4.37
N THR A 48 0.15 -6.37 4.13
CA THR A 48 -1.29 -6.10 4.02
C THR A 48 -1.86 -6.84 2.81
N ASP A 49 -3.18 -7.01 2.82
CA ASP A 49 -3.91 -7.33 1.61
C ASP A 49 -3.85 -6.14 0.63
N PHE A 50 -4.41 -6.32 -0.55
CA PHE A 50 -4.52 -5.26 -1.54
C PHE A 50 -5.46 -4.17 -0.99
N ILE A 51 -4.92 -2.97 -0.81
CA ILE A 51 -5.68 -1.81 -0.32
C ILE A 51 -5.98 -0.92 -1.52
N ALA A 52 -7.26 -0.69 -1.79
CA ALA A 52 -7.68 0.13 -2.91
C ALA A 52 -7.24 1.59 -2.73
N ILE A 53 -6.60 2.14 -3.75
CA ILE A 53 -6.17 3.54 -3.77
C ILE A 53 -6.54 4.20 -5.09
N ASN A 54 -6.49 5.53 -5.08
CA ASN A 54 -6.67 6.34 -6.27
C ASN A 54 -5.43 7.21 -6.45
N PRO A 55 -4.74 7.16 -7.60
CA PRO A 55 -3.54 7.97 -7.82
C PRO A 55 -3.77 9.48 -7.70
N ALA A 56 -5.02 9.94 -7.82
CA ALA A 56 -5.37 11.35 -7.69
C ALA A 56 -5.41 11.82 -6.24
N PHE A 57 -5.38 10.89 -5.28
CA PHE A 57 -5.46 11.21 -3.86
C PHE A 57 -4.11 11.12 -3.19
N SER A 58 -4.02 11.64 -1.97
CA SER A 58 -2.82 11.56 -1.15
C SER A 58 -3.10 10.70 0.07
N TYR A 59 -2.06 9.98 0.53
CA TYR A 59 -2.18 9.04 1.65
C TYR A 59 -1.01 9.24 2.61
N LYS A 60 -1.22 8.88 3.86
CA LYS A 60 -0.15 8.72 4.85
C LYS A 60 -0.05 7.26 5.24
N VAL A 61 1.17 6.76 5.31
CA VAL A 61 1.42 5.35 5.63
C VAL A 61 2.33 5.24 6.84
N THR A 62 2.06 4.22 7.67
CA THR A 62 2.85 3.89 8.86
C THR A 62 3.06 2.39 8.90
N THR A 63 4.30 1.97 9.07
CA THR A 63 4.66 0.56 9.25
C THR A 63 6.02 0.44 9.92
N GLN A 64 6.25 -0.66 10.64
CA GLN A 64 7.57 -1.00 11.17
C GLN A 64 8.37 -1.68 10.08
N GLY A 65 9.63 -1.27 9.92
CA GLY A 65 10.49 -1.79 8.86
C GLY A 65 10.96 -3.21 9.12
N VAL A 66 11.20 -3.93 8.04
CA VAL A 66 11.66 -5.32 8.07
C VAL A 66 12.97 -5.50 7.30
N GLY A 67 13.65 -4.40 6.97
CA GLY A 67 14.89 -4.44 6.20
C GLY A 67 14.69 -4.45 4.69
N TRP A 68 13.45 -4.25 4.23
CA TRP A 68 13.08 -4.27 2.81
C TRP A 68 12.23 -3.07 2.46
N ASP A 69 11.96 -2.89 1.16
CA ASP A 69 11.04 -1.87 0.71
C ASP A 69 9.66 -2.12 1.31
N VAL A 70 9.01 -1.05 1.79
CA VAL A 70 7.81 -1.24 2.58
C VAL A 70 6.52 -1.17 1.77
N ILE A 71 6.51 -0.51 0.61
CA ILE A 71 5.28 -0.42 -0.19
C ILE A 71 5.47 -0.98 -1.59
N SER A 72 4.37 -1.45 -2.17
CA SER A 72 4.31 -1.90 -3.55
C SER A 72 2.98 -1.46 -4.16
N PHE A 73 3.02 -1.17 -5.47
CA PHE A 73 1.85 -0.74 -6.22
C PHE A 73 1.41 -1.79 -7.21
N TRP A 74 0.11 -1.90 -7.43
CA TRP A 74 -0.51 -2.97 -8.21
C TRP A 74 -1.64 -2.41 -9.07
N THR A 75 -1.85 -3.01 -10.25
CA THR A 75 -2.93 -2.63 -11.17
C THR A 75 -4.28 -3.10 -10.64
N VAL A 76 -5.35 -2.70 -11.34
CA VAL A 76 -6.71 -3.14 -11.01
C VAL A 76 -6.84 -4.67 -11.12
N ASP A 77 -6.03 -5.31 -11.96
CA ASP A 77 -6.00 -6.78 -12.10
C ASP A 77 -5.03 -7.43 -11.12
N LYS A 78 -4.49 -6.66 -10.18
CA LYS A 78 -3.56 -7.11 -9.16
C LYS A 78 -2.24 -7.61 -9.74
N GLU A 79 -1.78 -6.95 -10.80
CA GLU A 79 -0.46 -7.18 -11.36
C GLU A 79 0.51 -6.17 -10.77
N PHE A 80 1.72 -6.62 -10.43
CA PHE A 80 2.74 -5.80 -9.82
C PHE A 80 3.22 -4.69 -10.78
N ILE A 81 3.36 -3.48 -10.26
CA ILE A 81 3.89 -2.33 -11.00
C ILE A 81 5.30 -2.00 -10.53
N SER A 82 5.45 -1.65 -9.26
CA SER A 82 6.71 -1.16 -8.73
C SER A 82 6.73 -1.21 -7.22
N SER A 83 7.95 -1.18 -6.66
CA SER A 83 8.18 -1.07 -5.22
C SER A 83 9.24 0.01 -5.01
N PRO A 84 8.82 1.25 -4.79
CA PRO A 84 9.77 2.37 -4.68
C PRO A 84 10.55 2.35 -3.37
N HIS A 85 11.84 2.72 -3.43
CA HIS A 85 12.74 2.77 -2.27
C HIS A 85 12.66 4.11 -1.54
N ILE A 86 11.46 4.59 -1.25
CA ILE A 86 11.32 5.98 -0.79
C ILE A 86 11.38 6.14 0.72
N PHE A 87 11.21 5.05 1.49
CA PHE A 87 11.14 5.13 2.95
C PHE A 87 12.29 4.42 3.66
N GLY A 88 13.21 3.80 2.92
CA GLY A 88 14.30 3.05 3.52
C GLY A 88 13.82 1.74 4.13
N TYR A 89 14.66 1.17 4.99
CA TYR A 89 14.45 -0.17 5.52
C TYR A 89 13.86 -0.20 6.93
N GLN A 90 13.72 0.95 7.57
CA GLN A 90 13.31 1.00 8.97
C GLN A 90 11.81 1.25 9.12
N GLY A 91 11.10 1.27 8.01
CA GLY A 91 9.69 1.60 8.02
C GLY A 91 9.47 3.10 8.01
N CYS A 92 8.29 3.52 8.40
CA CYS A 92 7.92 4.94 8.36
C CYS A 92 6.75 5.22 9.30
N THR A 93 6.60 6.50 9.64
CA THR A 93 5.47 6.98 10.45
C THR A 93 4.87 8.17 9.74
N ASP A 94 3.58 8.09 9.42
CA ASP A 94 2.81 9.18 8.78
C ASP A 94 3.51 9.75 7.54
N LYS A 95 4.13 8.90 6.74
CA LYS A 95 4.80 9.34 5.52
C LYS A 95 3.80 9.53 4.41
N GLU A 96 3.91 10.67 3.75
CA GLU A 96 3.00 10.99 2.64
C GLU A 96 3.39 10.21 1.38
N VAL A 97 2.37 9.64 0.75
CA VAL A 97 2.47 8.98 -0.56
C VAL A 97 1.48 9.68 -1.46
N SER A 98 1.99 10.42 -2.44
CA SER A 98 1.13 11.28 -3.26
C SER A 98 1.79 11.63 -4.58
N GLY A 99 1.01 12.17 -5.51
CA GLY A 99 1.50 12.71 -6.76
C GLY A 99 2.28 11.69 -7.58
N SER A 100 3.46 12.08 -8.03
CA SER A 100 4.30 11.25 -8.89
C SER A 100 4.86 10.00 -8.20
N MET A 101 4.73 9.90 -6.88
CA MET A 101 5.12 8.69 -6.15
C MET A 101 4.21 7.52 -6.48
N ILE A 102 2.97 7.79 -6.91
CA ILE A 102 1.98 6.77 -7.20
C ILE A 102 1.88 6.60 -8.72
N PRO A 103 2.18 5.40 -9.25
CA PRO A 103 2.01 5.16 -10.68
C PRO A 103 0.58 5.44 -11.15
N GLU A 104 0.46 5.99 -12.34
CA GLU A 104 -0.84 6.41 -12.88
C GLU A 104 -1.83 5.25 -12.97
N ASN A 105 -1.33 4.05 -13.26
CA ASN A 105 -2.17 2.85 -13.38
C ASN A 105 -2.30 2.07 -12.07
N ALA A 106 -1.78 2.58 -10.95
CA ALA A 106 -1.94 1.93 -9.66
C ALA A 106 -3.40 2.02 -9.19
N ARG A 107 -3.93 0.90 -8.71
CA ARG A 107 -5.27 0.82 -8.12
C ARG A 107 -5.25 0.19 -6.75
N TYR A 108 -4.12 -0.43 -6.39
CA TYR A 108 -3.89 -1.01 -5.06
C TYR A 108 -2.49 -0.70 -4.58
N ILE A 109 -2.37 -0.57 -3.25
CA ILE A 109 -1.10 -0.54 -2.54
C ILE A 109 -1.07 -1.75 -1.60
N ARG A 110 0.10 -2.34 -1.42
CA ARG A 110 0.37 -3.31 -0.35
C ARG A 110 1.55 -2.80 0.46
N MET A 111 1.58 -3.14 1.73
CA MET A 111 2.59 -2.62 2.64
C MET A 111 3.16 -3.74 3.50
N ASN A 112 4.49 -3.87 3.50
CA ASN A 112 5.21 -4.81 4.34
C ASN A 112 5.39 -4.23 5.74
N GLY A 113 5.49 -5.11 6.72
CA GLY A 113 5.75 -4.69 8.09
C GLY A 113 6.19 -5.86 8.96
N LYS A 114 6.39 -5.58 10.24
CA LYS A 114 6.66 -6.63 11.22
C LYS A 114 5.36 -7.17 11.77
N THR A 115 5.25 -8.49 11.86
CA THR A 115 4.04 -9.15 12.38
C THR A 115 3.72 -8.67 13.80
N GLU A 116 4.72 -8.46 14.64
CA GLU A 116 4.51 -7.96 16.01
C GLU A 116 3.91 -6.57 16.05
N GLY A 117 4.08 -5.78 14.99
CA GLY A 117 3.54 -4.42 14.89
C GLY A 117 2.36 -4.28 13.95
N LYS A 118 1.72 -5.38 13.55
CA LYS A 118 0.68 -5.33 12.51
C LYS A 118 -0.51 -4.46 12.87
N TYR A 119 -0.83 -4.32 14.15
CA TYR A 119 -1.96 -3.49 14.59
C TYR A 119 -1.66 -2.00 14.56
N THR A 120 -0.39 -1.62 14.35
CA THR A 120 0.00 -0.21 14.20
C THR A 120 0.16 0.19 12.73
N MET A 121 0.04 -0.75 11.81
CA MET A 121 0.12 -0.46 10.37
C MET A 121 -1.09 0.36 9.94
N SER A 122 -0.84 1.40 9.16
CA SER A 122 -1.94 2.24 8.67
C SER A 122 -1.67 2.78 7.28
N VAL A 123 -2.75 2.91 6.52
CA VAL A 123 -2.80 3.64 5.26
C VAL A 123 -4.04 4.52 5.36
N VAL A 124 -3.85 5.84 5.36
CA VAL A 124 -4.92 6.80 5.60
C VAL A 124 -4.97 7.80 4.46
N ARG A 125 -6.13 7.94 3.84
CA ARG A 125 -6.32 8.97 2.81
C ARG A 125 -6.40 10.34 3.49
N ILE A 126 -5.63 11.31 2.99
CA ILE A 126 -5.56 12.66 3.56
C ILE A 126 -6.10 13.75 2.62
N SER A 127 -6.32 13.42 1.37
CA SER A 127 -6.91 14.40 0.45
C SER A 127 -7.65 13.70 -0.69
#